data_0cedc1807913f9d1e222f1cc709310d6
#
_entry.id   0cedc1807913f9d1e222f1cc709310d6
#
_cell.length_a   1.000
_cell.length_b   1.000
_cell.length_c   1.000
_cell.angle_alpha   90.00
_cell.angle_beta   90.00
_cell.angle_gamma   90.00
#
_symmetry.space_group_name_H-M   'P 1'
#
loop_
_entity.id
_entity.type
_entity.pdbx_description
1 polymer ?
#
loop_
_entity_poly.entity_id
_entity_poly.type
_entity_poly.pdbx_seq_one_letter_code
_entity_poly.pdbx_strand_id
1 'polypeptide(L)'
;MFIHTVYFWLTENAPANAREQLIGDCRRILGKIPTVRHLFAGPPAMTPRDVVDNSYAVGLTVVLDDSAGHEVYQTHPLHMDFIKGNKPNWKRVQVYDFMT
;
A
#
# COMPACT_ATOMS: atom_id res chain seq x y z
N MET A 1 -11.73 12.51 -7.43
CA MET A 1 -11.25 11.31 -6.72
C MET A 1 -9.93 11.58 -6.04
N PHE A 2 -9.66 10.87 -4.97
CA PHE A 2 -8.39 10.90 -4.26
C PHE A 2 -7.62 9.61 -4.60
N ILE A 3 -6.44 9.74 -5.17
CA ILE A 3 -5.60 8.60 -5.57
C ILE A 3 -4.42 8.53 -4.61
N HIS A 4 -4.40 7.49 -3.80
CA HIS A 4 -3.40 7.24 -2.77
C HIS A 4 -2.50 6.11 -3.22
N THR A 5 -1.23 6.41 -3.53
CA THR A 5 -0.26 5.41 -3.96
C THR A 5 0.84 5.28 -2.93
N VAL A 6 1.17 4.05 -2.59
CA VAL A 6 2.15 3.73 -1.56
C VAL A 6 3.11 2.68 -2.09
N TYR A 7 4.39 2.89 -1.85
CA TYR A 7 5.43 1.92 -2.19
C TYR A 7 6.16 1.50 -0.93
N PHE A 8 6.39 0.19 -0.80
CA PHE A 8 6.98 -0.41 0.39
C PHE A 8 8.29 -1.10 0.05
N TRP A 9 9.32 -0.83 0.84
CA TRP A 9 10.60 -1.56 0.82
C TRP A 9 10.68 -2.40 2.08
N LEU A 10 11.02 -3.68 1.92
CA LEU A 10 11.12 -4.61 3.03
C LEU A 10 12.54 -4.69 3.55
N THR A 11 12.68 -5.00 4.86
CA THR A 11 14.00 -5.23 5.46
C THR A 11 14.61 -6.51 4.91
N GLU A 12 15.94 -6.61 4.95
CA GLU A 12 16.66 -7.82 4.51
C GLU A 12 16.34 -9.03 5.40
N ASN A 13 15.97 -8.77 6.65
CA ASN A 13 15.62 -9.81 7.63
C ASN A 13 14.14 -10.19 7.62
N ALA A 14 13.34 -9.59 6.75
CA ALA A 14 11.93 -9.92 6.65
C ALA A 14 11.75 -11.41 6.26
N PRO A 15 10.70 -12.09 6.78
CA PRO A 15 10.43 -13.47 6.39
C PRO A 15 10.27 -13.61 4.88
N ALA A 16 10.59 -14.79 4.34
CA ALA A 16 10.52 -15.02 2.90
C ALA A 16 9.13 -14.77 2.29
N ASN A 17 8.06 -14.92 3.09
CA ASN A 17 6.68 -14.67 2.64
C ASN A 17 6.17 -13.27 2.96
N ALA A 18 7.02 -12.33 3.40
CA ALA A 18 6.59 -10.99 3.82
C ALA A 18 5.94 -10.21 2.67
N ARG A 19 6.43 -10.36 1.44
CA ARG A 19 5.84 -9.71 0.28
C ARG A 19 4.41 -10.20 0.02
N GLU A 20 4.22 -11.49 -0.02
CA GLU A 20 2.89 -12.11 -0.25
C GLU A 20 1.92 -11.76 0.88
N GLN A 21 2.41 -11.74 2.12
CA GLN A 21 1.59 -11.34 3.26
C GLN A 21 1.16 -9.88 3.12
N LEU A 22 2.08 -8.99 2.78
CA LEU A 22 1.77 -7.57 2.61
C LEU A 22 0.73 -7.35 1.51
N ILE A 23 0.92 -7.96 0.35
CA ILE A 23 -0.04 -7.88 -0.76
C ILE A 23 -1.41 -8.42 -0.33
N GLY A 24 -1.43 -9.58 0.30
CA GLY A 24 -2.67 -10.20 0.78
C GLY A 24 -3.39 -9.35 1.82
N ASP A 25 -2.66 -8.76 2.76
CA ASP A 25 -3.23 -7.91 3.80
C ASP A 25 -3.73 -6.58 3.23
N CYS A 26 -3.08 -6.01 2.23
CA CYS A 26 -3.62 -4.87 1.49
C CYS A 26 -5.02 -5.18 0.95
N ARG A 27 -5.17 -6.32 0.31
CA ARG A 27 -6.43 -6.72 -0.31
C ARG A 27 -7.49 -7.11 0.72
N ARG A 28 -7.12 -7.92 1.73
CA ARG A 28 -8.08 -8.46 2.71
C ARG A 28 -8.48 -7.45 3.77
N ILE A 29 -7.54 -6.62 4.23
CA ILE A 29 -7.76 -5.71 5.36
C ILE A 29 -8.14 -4.33 4.85
N LEU A 30 -7.27 -3.68 4.08
CA LEU A 30 -7.52 -2.32 3.59
C LEU A 30 -8.70 -2.25 2.63
N GLY A 31 -8.89 -3.30 1.82
CA GLY A 31 -10.01 -3.36 0.88
C GLY A 31 -11.38 -3.39 1.53
N LYS A 32 -11.46 -3.69 2.84
CA LYS A 32 -12.73 -3.72 3.59
C LYS A 32 -13.10 -2.37 4.19
N ILE A 33 -12.20 -1.38 4.17
CA ILE A 33 -12.49 -0.05 4.70
C ILE A 33 -13.59 0.60 3.85
N PRO A 34 -14.70 1.07 4.46
CA PRO A 34 -15.88 1.48 3.69
C PRO A 34 -15.67 2.61 2.68
N THR A 35 -14.68 3.48 2.88
CA THR A 35 -14.42 4.60 1.96
C THR A 35 -13.55 4.21 0.77
N VAL A 36 -13.01 2.99 0.74
CA VAL A 36 -12.22 2.50 -0.38
C VAL A 36 -13.14 2.12 -1.54
N ARG A 37 -12.93 2.74 -2.71
CA ARG A 37 -13.67 2.45 -3.94
C ARG A 37 -13.00 1.38 -4.77
N HIS A 38 -11.68 1.48 -4.93
CA HIS A 38 -10.87 0.49 -5.63
C HIS A 38 -9.53 0.36 -4.89
N LEU A 39 -8.97 -0.83 -4.93
CA LEU A 39 -7.66 -1.10 -4.33
C LEU A 39 -6.91 -2.10 -5.19
N PHE A 40 -5.64 -1.78 -5.47
CA PHE A 40 -4.75 -2.62 -6.26
C PHE A 40 -3.43 -2.73 -5.52
N ALA A 41 -2.90 -3.94 -5.41
CA ALA A 41 -1.60 -4.18 -4.76
C ALA A 41 -0.86 -5.29 -5.51
N GLY A 42 0.44 -5.11 -5.67
CA GLY A 42 1.26 -6.10 -6.36
C GLY A 42 2.75 -5.77 -6.34
N PRO A 43 3.58 -6.70 -6.84
CA PRO A 43 5.01 -6.47 -6.97
C PRO A 43 5.32 -5.51 -8.13
N PRO A 44 6.56 -4.96 -8.22
CA PRO A 44 6.95 -4.14 -9.35
C PRO A 44 6.88 -4.93 -10.66
N ALA A 45 6.50 -4.24 -11.74
CA ALA A 45 6.37 -4.86 -13.06
C ALA A 45 7.73 -5.19 -13.71
N MET A 46 8.81 -4.64 -13.18
CA MET A 46 10.18 -4.81 -13.66
C MET A 46 10.41 -4.28 -15.08
N THR A 47 9.71 -3.20 -15.43
CA THR A 47 9.89 -2.53 -16.71
C THR A 47 11.32 -1.99 -16.83
N PRO A 48 12.08 -2.34 -17.89
CA PRO A 48 13.49 -1.98 -18.00
C PRO A 48 13.69 -0.61 -18.67
N ARG A 49 13.36 0.47 -17.96
CA ARG A 49 13.56 1.85 -18.45
C ARG A 49 14.23 2.69 -17.38
N ASP A 50 15.03 3.67 -17.78
CA ASP A 50 15.78 4.52 -16.85
C ASP A 50 14.90 5.28 -15.85
N VAL A 51 13.71 5.70 -16.29
CA VAL A 51 12.80 6.46 -15.43
C VAL A 51 11.97 5.57 -14.51
N VAL A 52 12.07 4.24 -14.64
CA VAL A 52 11.30 3.29 -13.83
C VAL A 52 12.15 2.85 -12.64
N ASP A 53 11.64 3.08 -11.44
CA ASP A 53 12.23 2.60 -10.20
C ASP A 53 11.57 1.29 -9.79
N ASN A 54 12.28 0.18 -9.95
CA ASN A 54 11.81 -1.16 -9.59
C ASN A 54 12.32 -1.61 -8.21
N SER A 55 12.87 -0.70 -7.41
CA SER A 55 13.54 -1.07 -6.15
C SER A 55 12.60 -1.47 -5.02
N TYR A 56 11.31 -1.11 -5.10
CA TYR A 56 10.34 -1.43 -4.05
C TYR A 56 9.89 -2.88 -4.12
N ALA A 57 9.32 -3.38 -3.01
CA ALA A 57 8.80 -4.74 -2.94
C ALA A 57 7.33 -4.84 -3.32
N VAL A 58 6.52 -3.85 -2.91
CA VAL A 58 5.06 -3.83 -3.14
C VAL A 58 4.62 -2.42 -3.47
N GLY A 59 3.79 -2.30 -4.50
CA GLY A 59 3.04 -1.09 -4.82
C GLY A 59 1.58 -1.26 -4.43
N LEU A 60 0.99 -0.20 -3.88
CA LEU A 60 -0.41 -0.15 -3.47
C LEU A 60 -1.05 1.10 -4.05
N THR A 61 -2.21 0.94 -4.68
CA THR A 61 -3.03 2.08 -5.10
C THR A 61 -4.41 1.94 -4.47
N VAL A 62 -4.84 2.99 -3.77
CA VAL A 62 -6.17 3.07 -3.16
C VAL A 62 -6.90 4.24 -3.78
N VAL A 63 -8.11 4.01 -4.27
CA VAL A 63 -8.97 5.05 -4.85
C VAL A 63 -10.09 5.34 -3.87
N LEU A 64 -10.22 6.62 -3.50
CA LEU A 64 -11.27 7.13 -2.60
C LEU A 64 -12.00 8.28 -3.30
N ASP A 65 -13.20 8.63 -2.81
CA ASP A 65 -13.98 9.69 -3.45
C ASP A 65 -13.34 11.08 -3.27
N ASP A 66 -12.78 11.34 -2.07
CA ASP A 66 -12.31 12.66 -1.67
C ASP A 66 -11.36 12.59 -0.48
N SER A 67 -10.90 13.76 -0.03
CA SER A 67 -10.02 13.87 1.13
C SER A 67 -10.67 13.38 2.42
N ALA A 68 -11.99 13.59 2.57
CA ALA A 68 -12.71 13.12 3.76
C ALA A 68 -12.70 11.59 3.82
N GLY A 69 -12.88 10.93 2.69
CA GLY A 69 -12.79 9.47 2.61
C GLY A 69 -11.39 8.95 2.93
N HIS A 70 -10.35 9.66 2.50
CA HIS A 70 -8.97 9.34 2.82
C HIS A 70 -8.69 9.49 4.32
N GLU A 71 -9.24 10.52 4.95
CA GLU A 71 -9.10 10.72 6.40
C GLU A 71 -9.71 9.56 7.18
N VAL A 72 -10.91 9.11 6.81
CA VAL A 72 -11.56 7.93 7.40
C VAL A 72 -10.69 6.69 7.20
N TYR A 73 -10.13 6.52 6.00
CA TYR A 73 -9.24 5.40 5.67
C TYR A 73 -8.03 5.36 6.61
N GLN A 74 -7.33 6.49 6.76
CA GLN A 74 -6.10 6.55 7.55
C GLN A 74 -6.31 6.26 9.03
N THR A 75 -7.46 6.64 9.58
CA THR A 75 -7.76 6.49 11.02
C THR A 75 -8.60 5.27 11.34
N HIS A 76 -9.01 4.50 10.34
CA HIS A 76 -9.86 3.33 10.53
C HIS A 76 -9.11 2.22 11.31
N PRO A 77 -9.80 1.49 12.22
CA PRO A 77 -9.18 0.38 12.95
C PRO A 77 -8.53 -0.68 12.05
N LEU A 78 -9.12 -0.97 10.89
CA LEU A 78 -8.53 -1.91 9.93
C LEU A 78 -7.19 -1.42 9.39
N HIS A 79 -7.02 -0.11 9.19
CA HIS A 79 -5.75 0.47 8.78
C HIS A 79 -4.69 0.28 9.86
N MET A 80 -5.07 0.46 11.13
CA MET A 80 -4.18 0.23 12.26
C MET A 80 -3.76 -1.23 12.35
N ASP A 81 -4.69 -2.17 12.16
CA ASP A 81 -4.39 -3.60 12.15
C ASP A 81 -3.41 -3.96 11.03
N PHE A 82 -3.62 -3.39 9.84
CA PHE A 82 -2.73 -3.59 8.71
C PHE A 82 -1.30 -3.12 9.03
N ILE A 83 -1.15 -1.93 9.59
CA ILE A 83 0.16 -1.38 9.97
C ILE A 83 0.81 -2.27 11.03
N LYS A 84 0.06 -2.65 12.06
CA LYS A 84 0.57 -3.47 13.15
C LYS A 84 1.14 -4.81 12.66
N GLY A 85 0.48 -5.42 11.68
CA GLY A 85 0.88 -6.73 11.16
C GLY A 85 2.05 -6.68 10.17
N ASN A 86 2.32 -5.53 9.55
CA ASN A 86 3.28 -5.45 8.45
C ASN A 86 4.47 -4.51 8.71
N LYS A 87 4.28 -3.43 9.46
CA LYS A 87 5.32 -2.42 9.69
C LYS A 87 6.65 -2.97 10.20
N PRO A 88 6.70 -4.00 11.05
CA PRO A 88 7.98 -4.56 11.50
C PRO A 88 8.89 -5.03 10.36
N ASN A 89 8.33 -5.34 9.20
CA ASN A 89 9.08 -5.80 8.03
C ASN A 89 9.47 -4.67 7.06
N TRP A 90 9.06 -3.42 7.34
CA TRP A 90 9.32 -2.29 6.45
C TRP A 90 10.63 -1.62 6.77
N LYS A 91 11.42 -1.36 5.73
CA LYS A 91 12.62 -0.52 5.84
C LYS A 91 12.35 0.90 5.36
N ARG A 92 11.39 1.09 4.43
CA ARG A 92 11.01 2.38 3.87
C ARG A 92 9.59 2.31 3.32
N VAL A 93 8.86 3.42 3.46
CA VAL A 93 7.54 3.62 2.83
C VAL A 93 7.55 4.98 2.14
N GLN A 94 7.04 5.05 0.92
CA GLN A 94 6.91 6.29 0.17
C GLN A 94 5.47 6.43 -0.33
N VAL A 95 4.88 7.58 -0.07
CA VAL A 95 3.49 7.87 -0.44
C VAL A 95 3.46 8.99 -1.48
N TYR A 96 2.64 8.81 -2.52
CA TYR A 96 2.31 9.86 -3.48
C TYR A 96 0.79 9.93 -3.59
N ASP A 97 0.23 11.08 -3.22
CA ASP A 97 -1.20 11.35 -3.29
C ASP A 97 -1.47 12.41 -4.34
N PHE A 98 -2.48 12.18 -5.18
CA PHE A 98 -2.96 13.22 -6.08
C PHE A 98 -4.47 13.16 -6.20
N MET A 99 -5.06 14.26 -6.65
CA MET A 99 -6.51 14.36 -6.83
C MET A 99 -6.85 14.57 -8.30
N THR A 100 -7.97 14.01 -8.70
CA THR A 100 -8.46 14.14 -10.06
C THR A 100 -9.99 14.27 -10.10
#